data_b291837657f912d2090aa979e0f0727f
#
_entry.id   b291837657f912d2090aa979e0f0727f
#
_cell.length_a   1.000
_cell.length_b   1.000
_cell.length_c   1.000
_cell.angle_alpha   90.00
_cell.angle_beta   90.00
_cell.angle_gamma   90.00
#
_symmetry.space_group_name_H-M   'P 1'
#
loop_
_entity.id
_entity.type
_entity.pdbx_description
1 polymer ?
#
loop_
_entity_poly.entity_id
_entity_poly.type
_entity_poly.pdbx_seq_one_letter_code
_entity_poly.pdbx_strand_id
1 'polypeptide(L)'
;MSEAAVKKYVVRLSAEERQTLEALISKGKHPAAQVLKARILLKADVSEAGEGWSDSRIVKALDVSPATIYRTRQRLVEEGFEAVLARKHSPNSARPRIFDGAAEAKLIALMCSPPPKGRAKWTLRLLEDTVVELNIVERASDNTIGRTLKKRSQTASEEAVCHSA
;
A
#
# COMPACT_ATOMS: atom_id res chain seq x y z
N MET A 1 27.64 28.70 22.39
CA MET A 1 27.95 28.23 21.02
C MET A 1 27.12 26.99 20.77
N SER A 2 26.08 27.11 19.95
CA SER A 2 25.20 25.98 19.64
C SER A 2 25.89 25.10 18.61
N GLU A 3 26.34 23.90 18.97
CA GLU A 3 26.80 22.89 18.04
C GLU A 3 25.69 22.64 17.01
N ALA A 4 25.94 23.01 15.77
CA ALA A 4 25.06 22.67 14.68
C ALA A 4 25.08 21.14 14.53
N ALA A 5 24.03 20.48 15.01
CA ALA A 5 23.88 19.05 14.88
C ALA A 5 24.06 18.68 13.40
N VAL A 6 25.13 17.94 13.11
CA VAL A 6 25.44 17.48 11.76
C VAL A 6 24.26 16.65 11.29
N LYS A 7 23.56 17.13 10.27
CA LYS A 7 22.43 16.41 9.70
C LYS A 7 22.92 15.10 9.09
N LYS A 8 22.58 13.98 9.69
CA LYS A 8 23.01 12.64 9.26
C LYS A 8 22.57 12.32 7.81
N TYR A 9 21.39 12.83 7.40
CA TYR A 9 20.83 12.59 6.07
C TYR A 9 20.63 13.92 5.34
N VAL A 10 21.52 14.19 4.40
CA VAL A 10 21.49 15.42 3.58
C VAL A 10 20.71 15.14 2.30
N VAL A 11 19.71 15.95 2.02
CA VAL A 11 18.90 15.86 0.79
C VAL A 11 19.57 16.70 -0.28
N ARG A 12 19.89 16.06 -1.41
CA ARG A 12 20.31 16.73 -2.65
C ARG A 12 19.51 16.14 -3.79
N LEU A 13 18.72 16.95 -4.45
CA LEU A 13 17.86 16.54 -5.56
C LEU A 13 18.49 16.93 -6.87
N SER A 14 18.38 16.05 -7.87
CA SER A 14 18.67 16.40 -9.26
C SER A 14 17.57 17.31 -9.84
N ALA A 15 17.83 17.93 -10.98
CA ALA A 15 16.83 18.75 -11.66
C ALA A 15 15.59 17.93 -12.07
N GLU A 16 15.79 16.68 -12.50
CA GLU A 16 14.72 15.76 -12.89
C GLU A 16 13.86 15.32 -11.70
N GLU A 17 14.50 14.96 -10.58
CA GLU A 17 13.81 14.60 -9.34
C GLU A 17 12.96 15.77 -8.81
N ARG A 18 13.51 16.99 -8.86
CA ARG A 18 12.79 18.19 -8.47
C ARG A 18 11.56 18.42 -9.34
N GLN A 19 11.72 18.37 -10.66
CA GLN A 19 10.61 18.51 -11.60
C GLN A 19 9.52 17.46 -11.36
N THR A 20 9.92 16.23 -11.08
CA THR A 20 9.00 15.13 -10.74
C THR A 20 8.21 15.43 -9.47
N LEU A 21 8.87 15.94 -8.42
CA LEU A 21 8.20 16.32 -7.16
C LEU A 21 7.24 17.49 -7.34
N GLU A 22 7.63 18.51 -8.11
CA GLU A 22 6.77 19.66 -8.42
C GLU A 22 5.53 19.23 -9.24
N ALA A 23 5.71 18.37 -10.24
CA ALA A 23 4.63 17.81 -11.02
C ALA A 23 3.67 16.96 -10.15
N LEU A 24 4.20 16.20 -9.17
CA LEU A 24 3.42 15.43 -8.23
C LEU A 24 2.56 16.32 -7.32
N ILE A 25 3.09 17.47 -6.91
CA ILE A 25 2.35 18.42 -6.08
C ILE A 25 1.25 19.14 -6.89
N SER A 26 1.53 19.51 -8.14
CA SER A 26 0.61 20.29 -8.98
C SER A 26 -0.55 19.46 -9.54
N LYS A 27 -0.34 18.19 -9.87
CA LYS A 27 -1.36 17.33 -10.53
C LYS A 27 -2.51 16.84 -9.64
N GLY A 28 -2.49 17.09 -8.34
CA GLY A 28 -3.64 16.93 -7.42
C GLY A 28 -4.26 15.54 -7.22
N LYS A 29 -3.83 14.51 -7.94
CA LYS A 29 -4.40 13.15 -7.90
C LYS A 29 -3.55 12.13 -7.10
N HIS A 30 -2.62 12.62 -6.30
CA HIS A 30 -1.71 11.77 -5.54
C HIS A 30 -2.13 11.63 -4.08
N PRO A 31 -1.81 10.50 -3.42
CA PRO A 31 -2.06 10.32 -1.99
C PRO A 31 -1.42 11.44 -1.17
N ALA A 32 -2.14 11.97 -0.18
CA ALA A 32 -1.67 13.07 0.67
C ALA A 32 -0.27 12.79 1.29
N ALA A 33 -0.01 11.54 1.66
CA ALA A 33 1.29 11.13 2.19
C ALA A 33 2.45 11.28 1.17
N GLN A 34 2.20 11.07 -0.12
CA GLN A 34 3.21 11.29 -1.17
C GLN A 34 3.46 12.79 -1.38
N VAL A 35 2.39 13.57 -1.46
CA VAL A 35 2.47 15.04 -1.59
C VAL A 35 3.23 15.65 -0.41
N LEU A 36 2.96 15.18 0.80
CA LEU A 36 3.67 15.64 2.00
C LEU A 36 5.17 15.33 1.93
N LYS A 37 5.55 14.12 1.54
CA LYS A 37 6.97 13.75 1.36
C LYS A 37 7.63 14.60 0.29
N ALA A 38 6.97 14.83 -0.84
CA ALA A 38 7.48 15.68 -1.90
C ALA A 38 7.76 17.12 -1.40
N ARG A 39 6.85 17.71 -0.64
CA ARG A 39 7.03 19.03 -0.02
C ARG A 39 8.19 19.06 0.97
N ILE A 40 8.35 18.01 1.80
CA ILE A 40 9.46 17.90 2.74
C ILE A 40 10.79 17.86 1.98
N LEU A 41 10.89 17.06 0.92
CA LEU A 41 12.12 16.91 0.14
C LEU A 41 12.52 18.20 -0.57
N LEU A 42 11.58 18.88 -1.24
CA LEU A 42 11.84 20.15 -1.91
C LEU A 42 12.34 21.23 -0.93
N LYS A 43 11.75 21.33 0.26
CA LYS A 43 12.20 22.29 1.27
C LYS A 43 13.49 21.92 1.97
N ALA A 44 13.77 20.62 2.10
CA ALA A 44 14.98 20.08 2.74
C ALA A 44 16.20 20.07 1.81
N ASP A 45 15.99 20.24 0.52
CA ASP A 45 17.02 20.17 -0.51
C ASP A 45 18.05 21.30 -0.37
N VAL A 46 19.32 20.92 -0.24
CA VAL A 46 20.45 21.83 -0.09
C VAL A 46 21.24 22.04 -1.40
N SER A 47 20.71 21.55 -2.55
CA SER A 47 21.31 21.86 -3.86
C SER A 47 21.18 23.34 -4.20
N GLU A 48 21.88 23.81 -5.23
CA GLU A 48 21.86 25.24 -5.64
C GLU A 48 20.43 25.77 -5.90
N ALA A 49 19.55 24.96 -6.46
CA ALA A 49 18.16 25.30 -6.69
C ALA A 49 17.26 25.01 -5.48
N GLY A 50 17.79 24.49 -4.39
CA GLY A 50 17.05 24.08 -3.18
C GLY A 50 16.85 25.21 -2.18
N GLU A 51 15.78 25.11 -1.39
CA GLU A 51 15.50 26.10 -0.34
C GLU A 51 16.35 25.88 0.93
N GLY A 52 16.92 24.68 1.14
CA GLY A 52 17.84 24.35 2.23
C GLY A 52 17.27 24.56 3.63
N TRP A 53 15.97 24.43 3.84
CA TRP A 53 15.33 24.76 5.12
C TRP A 53 15.77 23.83 6.24
N SER A 54 15.86 24.41 7.45
CA SER A 54 16.04 23.65 8.67
C SER A 54 14.81 22.82 8.98
N ASP A 55 15.00 21.69 9.69
CA ASP A 55 13.88 20.81 10.08
C ASP A 55 12.83 21.53 10.92
N SER A 56 13.28 22.43 11.83
CA SER A 56 12.37 23.27 12.64
C SER A 56 11.49 24.20 11.78
N ARG A 57 12.04 24.72 10.68
CA ARG A 57 11.29 25.54 9.72
C ARG A 57 10.28 24.70 8.95
N ILE A 58 10.69 23.50 8.50
CA ILE A 58 9.81 22.55 7.80
C ILE A 58 8.66 22.09 8.70
N VAL A 59 8.93 21.77 9.98
CA VAL A 59 7.93 21.41 10.99
C VAL A 59 6.85 22.49 11.06
N LYS A 60 7.25 23.76 11.23
CA LYS A 60 6.32 24.88 11.35
C LYS A 60 5.53 25.15 10.08
N ALA A 61 6.16 24.98 8.90
CA ALA A 61 5.52 25.29 7.62
C ALA A 61 4.56 24.22 7.13
N LEU A 62 4.82 22.95 7.44
CA LEU A 62 4.03 21.82 6.97
C LEU A 62 3.22 21.12 8.05
N ASP A 63 3.32 21.60 9.30
CA ASP A 63 2.67 21.01 10.47
C ASP A 63 2.94 19.51 10.61
N VAL A 64 4.21 19.12 10.50
CA VAL A 64 4.64 17.72 10.54
C VAL A 64 5.58 17.45 11.71
N SER A 65 5.58 16.23 12.22
CA SER A 65 6.51 15.86 13.28
C SER A 65 7.96 15.79 12.78
N PRO A 66 8.96 16.12 13.61
CA PRO A 66 10.38 15.97 13.26
C PRO A 66 10.73 14.54 12.84
N ALA A 67 10.09 13.55 13.44
CA ALA A 67 10.28 12.14 13.10
C ALA A 67 9.88 11.83 11.65
N THR A 68 8.85 12.49 11.12
CA THR A 68 8.43 12.32 9.72
C THR A 68 9.47 12.87 8.76
N ILE A 69 10.05 14.04 9.06
CA ILE A 69 11.12 14.64 8.26
C ILE A 69 12.35 13.74 8.27
N TYR A 70 12.77 13.30 9.46
CA TYR A 70 13.92 12.41 9.62
C TYR A 70 13.76 11.13 8.80
N ARG A 71 12.63 10.42 8.93
CA ARG A 71 12.35 9.18 8.18
C ARG A 71 12.28 9.41 6.67
N THR A 72 11.77 10.55 6.22
CA THR A 72 11.70 10.87 4.80
C THR A 72 13.10 11.09 4.22
N ARG A 73 13.95 11.83 4.93
CA ARG A 73 15.37 12.04 4.56
C ARG A 73 16.18 10.74 4.57
N GLN A 74 16.03 9.96 5.65
CA GLN A 74 16.68 8.67 5.79
C GLN A 74 16.34 7.78 4.61
N ARG A 75 15.06 7.70 4.28
CA ARG A 75 14.59 6.84 3.21
C ARG A 75 15.11 7.27 1.83
N LEU A 76 15.23 8.57 1.57
CA LEU A 76 15.84 9.07 0.34
C LEU A 76 17.30 8.62 0.20
N VAL A 77 18.07 8.75 1.28
CA VAL A 77 19.51 8.45 1.25
C VAL A 77 19.78 6.94 1.24
N GLU A 78 18.98 6.15 1.94
CA GLU A 78 19.19 4.70 2.09
C GLU A 78 18.49 3.87 1.01
N GLU A 79 17.26 4.22 0.62
CA GLU A 79 16.44 3.44 -0.31
C GLU A 79 16.32 4.10 -1.71
N GLY A 80 16.68 5.37 -1.85
CA GLY A 80 16.62 6.13 -3.10
C GLY A 80 15.28 6.85 -3.34
N PHE A 81 15.24 7.64 -4.42
CA PHE A 81 14.14 8.55 -4.75
C PHE A 81 12.80 7.85 -4.95
N GLU A 82 12.77 6.82 -5.81
CA GLU A 82 11.54 6.06 -6.10
C GLU A 82 10.96 5.40 -4.84
N ALA A 83 11.82 4.86 -3.99
CA ALA A 83 11.41 4.19 -2.77
C ALA A 83 10.73 5.14 -1.77
N VAL A 84 11.14 6.41 -1.70
CA VAL A 84 10.49 7.41 -0.83
C VAL A 84 9.05 7.63 -1.25
N LEU A 85 8.80 7.76 -2.55
CA LEU A 85 7.47 8.03 -3.10
C LEU A 85 6.59 6.78 -3.10
N ALA A 86 7.18 5.60 -3.23
CA ALA A 86 6.45 4.35 -3.20
C ALA A 86 5.75 4.13 -1.84
N ARG A 87 4.56 3.55 -1.88
CA ARG A 87 3.90 3.05 -0.68
C ARG A 87 4.70 1.86 -0.15
N LYS A 88 5.19 1.94 1.08
CA LYS A 88 5.85 0.79 1.72
C LYS A 88 4.82 -0.34 1.84
N HIS A 89 4.97 -1.35 1.00
CA HIS A 89 4.19 -2.57 1.11
C HIS A 89 4.78 -3.36 2.28
N SER A 90 4.00 -3.55 3.34
CA SER A 90 4.41 -4.48 4.40
C SER A 90 4.19 -5.90 3.88
N PRO A 91 5.24 -6.71 3.71
CA PRO A 91 5.08 -8.12 3.33
C PRO A 91 4.33 -8.90 4.42
N ASN A 92 4.44 -8.45 5.68
CA ASN A 92 3.65 -8.96 6.78
C ASN A 92 2.52 -7.98 7.08
N SER A 93 1.36 -8.16 6.43
CA SER A 93 0.13 -7.54 6.87
C SER A 93 -0.11 -7.94 8.32
N ALA A 94 -0.42 -7.00 9.19
CA ALA A 94 -0.71 -7.27 10.60
C ALA A 94 -1.90 -8.24 10.81
N ARG A 95 -2.66 -8.51 9.75
CA ARG A 95 -3.73 -9.51 9.72
C ARG A 95 -3.45 -10.52 8.60
N PRO A 96 -3.12 -11.77 8.93
CA PRO A 96 -3.03 -12.85 7.95
C PRO A 96 -4.38 -12.97 7.22
N ARG A 97 -4.33 -13.39 5.96
CA ARG A 97 -5.56 -13.64 5.20
C ARG A 97 -6.29 -14.83 5.83
N ILE A 98 -7.59 -14.71 6.02
CA ILE A 98 -8.44 -15.79 6.51
C ILE A 98 -8.42 -16.97 5.54
N PHE A 99 -8.49 -16.69 4.24
CA PHE A 99 -8.29 -17.69 3.19
C PHE A 99 -6.87 -17.55 2.64
N ASP A 100 -6.01 -18.50 2.97
CA ASP A 100 -4.73 -18.73 2.28
C ASP A 100 -4.96 -19.44 0.94
N GLY A 101 -3.91 -19.75 0.19
CA GLY A 101 -4.05 -20.39 -1.12
C GLY A 101 -4.75 -21.75 -1.08
N ALA A 102 -4.51 -22.56 -0.03
CA ALA A 102 -5.10 -23.87 0.14
C ALA A 102 -6.59 -23.78 0.55
N ALA A 103 -6.92 -22.89 1.49
CA ALA A 103 -8.29 -22.65 1.91
C ALA A 103 -9.13 -22.02 0.79
N GLU A 104 -8.53 -21.13 -0.02
CA GLU A 104 -9.17 -20.52 -1.18
C GLU A 104 -9.52 -21.59 -2.24
N ALA A 105 -8.61 -22.52 -2.53
CA ALA A 105 -8.86 -23.62 -3.45
C ALA A 105 -9.99 -24.54 -2.97
N LYS A 106 -10.03 -24.86 -1.67
CA LYS A 106 -11.12 -25.64 -1.07
C LYS A 106 -12.47 -24.92 -1.14
N LEU A 107 -12.50 -23.59 -0.91
CA LEU A 107 -13.71 -22.78 -1.03
C LEU A 107 -14.25 -22.80 -2.48
N ILE A 108 -13.37 -22.70 -3.47
CA ILE A 108 -13.75 -22.76 -4.89
C ILE A 108 -14.30 -24.15 -5.25
N ALA A 109 -13.61 -25.20 -4.83
CA ALA A 109 -14.07 -26.58 -5.04
C ALA A 109 -15.45 -26.83 -4.42
N LEU A 110 -15.68 -26.30 -3.21
CA LEU A 110 -16.97 -26.38 -2.52
C LEU A 110 -18.07 -25.67 -3.32
N MET A 111 -17.80 -24.45 -3.81
CA MET A 111 -18.75 -23.70 -4.61
C MET A 111 -19.09 -24.37 -5.94
N CYS A 112 -18.15 -25.09 -6.54
CA CYS A 112 -18.36 -25.86 -7.77
C CYS A 112 -19.05 -27.21 -7.53
N SER A 113 -19.17 -27.67 -6.29
CA SER A 113 -19.90 -28.89 -5.94
C SER A 113 -21.41 -28.64 -5.89
N PRO A 114 -22.24 -29.69 -5.99
CA PRO A 114 -23.68 -29.55 -5.81
C PRO A 114 -24.00 -29.08 -4.37
N PRO A 115 -24.99 -28.18 -4.22
CA PRO A 115 -25.39 -27.71 -2.90
C PRO A 115 -26.00 -28.83 -2.05
N PRO A 116 -26.05 -28.68 -0.72
CA PRO A 116 -26.64 -29.67 0.18
C PRO A 116 -28.09 -29.97 -0.15
N LYS A 117 -28.55 -31.16 0.24
CA LYS A 117 -29.94 -31.59 0.02
C LYS A 117 -30.93 -30.54 0.54
N GLY A 118 -31.92 -30.19 -0.31
CA GLY A 118 -32.93 -29.19 0.00
C GLY A 118 -32.54 -27.75 -0.39
N ARG A 119 -31.38 -27.52 -1.03
CA ARG A 119 -30.98 -26.21 -1.54
C ARG A 119 -30.73 -26.28 -3.05
N ALA A 120 -31.28 -25.29 -3.78
CA ALA A 120 -31.13 -25.21 -5.23
C ALA A 120 -29.78 -24.60 -5.67
N LYS A 121 -29.13 -23.80 -4.82
CA LYS A 121 -27.88 -23.10 -5.10
C LYS A 121 -27.11 -22.77 -3.84
N TRP A 122 -25.80 -22.56 -3.99
CA TRP A 122 -24.98 -22.02 -2.92
C TRP A 122 -25.30 -20.55 -2.67
N THR A 123 -25.42 -20.18 -1.41
CA THR A 123 -25.50 -18.78 -0.96
C THR A 123 -24.25 -18.48 -0.10
N LEU A 124 -23.89 -17.21 0.02
CA LEU A 124 -22.71 -16.83 0.83
C LEU A 124 -22.86 -17.28 2.28
N ARG A 125 -24.06 -17.19 2.84
CA ARG A 125 -24.35 -17.62 4.20
C ARG A 125 -24.24 -19.14 4.37
N LEU A 126 -24.71 -19.90 3.39
CA LEU A 126 -24.54 -21.37 3.40
C LEU A 126 -23.06 -21.78 3.27
N LEU A 127 -22.30 -21.05 2.45
CA LEU A 127 -20.85 -21.23 2.36
C LEU A 127 -20.13 -20.90 3.69
N GLU A 128 -20.57 -19.83 4.38
CA GLU A 128 -20.04 -19.45 5.70
C GLU A 128 -20.18 -20.61 6.70
N ASP A 129 -21.38 -21.18 6.83
CA ASP A 129 -21.64 -22.29 7.73
C ASP A 129 -20.80 -23.52 7.32
N THR A 130 -20.79 -23.86 6.04
CA THR A 130 -20.14 -25.07 5.52
C THR A 130 -18.60 -25.00 5.59
N VAL A 131 -17.97 -23.84 5.35
CA VAL A 131 -16.50 -23.73 5.45
C VAL A 131 -15.99 -23.89 6.87
N VAL A 132 -16.78 -23.50 7.87
CA VAL A 132 -16.48 -23.71 9.28
C VAL A 132 -16.73 -25.18 9.67
N GLU A 133 -17.85 -25.77 9.25
CA GLU A 133 -18.19 -27.18 9.50
C GLU A 133 -17.13 -28.15 8.91
N LEU A 134 -16.62 -27.85 7.70
CA LEU A 134 -15.56 -28.62 7.05
C LEU A 134 -14.14 -28.28 7.55
N ASN A 135 -14.01 -27.45 8.57
CA ASN A 135 -12.72 -26.99 9.12
C ASN A 135 -11.77 -26.44 8.03
N ILE A 136 -12.30 -25.77 7.01
CA ILE A 136 -11.48 -25.09 5.99
C ILE A 136 -10.84 -23.85 6.61
N VAL A 137 -11.61 -23.13 7.42
CA VAL A 137 -11.19 -21.97 8.23
C VAL A 137 -11.92 -21.98 9.57
N GLU A 138 -11.32 -21.43 10.61
CA GLU A 138 -11.94 -21.35 11.94
C GLU A 138 -13.16 -20.42 11.95
N ARG A 139 -13.08 -19.32 11.19
CA ARG A 139 -14.15 -18.33 11.07
C ARG A 139 -14.00 -17.54 9.77
N ALA A 140 -15.08 -17.39 9.05
CA ALA A 140 -15.16 -16.49 7.91
C ALA A 140 -16.56 -15.84 7.88
N SER A 141 -16.66 -14.57 7.50
CA SER A 141 -17.96 -13.94 7.25
C SER A 141 -18.35 -14.09 5.79
N ASP A 142 -19.65 -14.07 5.50
CA ASP A 142 -20.23 -14.05 4.16
C ASP A 142 -19.59 -12.99 3.25
N ASN A 143 -19.33 -11.78 3.78
CA ASN A 143 -18.63 -10.71 3.09
C ASN A 143 -17.19 -11.08 2.73
N THR A 144 -16.46 -11.78 3.60
CA THR A 144 -15.08 -12.21 3.33
C THR A 144 -15.08 -13.27 2.22
N ILE A 145 -16.00 -14.23 2.28
CA ILE A 145 -16.20 -15.26 1.24
C ILE A 145 -16.53 -14.59 -0.08
N GLY A 146 -17.49 -13.66 -0.12
CA GLY A 146 -17.89 -12.94 -1.32
C GLY A 146 -16.75 -12.15 -1.95
N ARG A 147 -15.90 -11.48 -1.15
CA ARG A 147 -14.72 -10.76 -1.64
C ARG A 147 -13.67 -11.70 -2.23
N THR A 148 -13.44 -12.84 -1.59
CA THR A 148 -12.49 -13.86 -2.06
C THR A 148 -12.93 -14.41 -3.41
N LEU A 149 -14.19 -14.79 -3.54
CA LEU A 149 -14.76 -15.33 -4.79
C LEU A 149 -14.79 -14.28 -5.92
N LYS A 150 -15.16 -13.03 -5.62
CA LYS A 150 -15.18 -11.93 -6.60
C LYS A 150 -13.79 -11.63 -7.15
N LYS A 151 -12.77 -11.63 -6.31
CA LYS A 151 -11.39 -11.41 -6.73
C LYS A 151 -10.94 -12.47 -7.75
N ARG A 152 -11.31 -13.72 -7.54
CA ARG A 152 -10.95 -14.83 -8.45
C ARG A 152 -11.69 -14.76 -9.78
N SER A 153 -12.97 -14.37 -9.79
CA SER A 153 -13.70 -14.22 -11.06
C SER A 153 -13.09 -13.13 -11.94
N GLN A 154 -12.54 -12.07 -11.34
CA GLN A 154 -11.85 -11.00 -12.07
C GLN A 154 -10.51 -11.48 -12.66
N THR A 155 -9.68 -12.16 -11.86
CA THR A 155 -8.41 -12.70 -12.37
C THR A 155 -8.60 -13.76 -13.46
N ALA A 156 -9.58 -14.63 -13.35
CA ALA A 156 -9.89 -15.63 -14.37
C ALA A 156 -10.35 -14.99 -15.70
N SER A 157 -11.07 -13.87 -15.67
CA SER A 157 -11.46 -13.15 -16.88
C SER A 157 -10.29 -12.40 -17.53
N GLU A 158 -9.32 -11.91 -16.75
CA GLU A 158 -8.10 -11.28 -17.27
C GLU A 158 -7.16 -12.30 -17.92
N GLU A 159 -7.00 -13.49 -17.35
CA GLU A 159 -6.20 -14.58 -17.94
C GLU A 159 -6.82 -15.13 -19.23
N ALA A 160 -8.15 -15.18 -19.33
CA ALA A 160 -8.84 -15.62 -20.53
C ALA A 160 -8.65 -14.65 -21.72
N VAL A 161 -8.51 -13.36 -21.46
CA VAL A 161 -8.26 -12.33 -22.50
C VAL A 161 -6.82 -12.42 -23.05
N CYS A 162 -5.83 -12.80 -22.24
CA CYS A 162 -4.43 -12.94 -22.67
C CYS A 162 -4.16 -14.17 -23.57
N HIS A 163 -5.06 -15.15 -23.63
CA HIS A 163 -4.89 -16.35 -24.45
C HIS A 163 -5.64 -16.30 -25.79
N SER A 164 -6.25 -15.15 -26.12
CA SER A 164 -7.04 -14.95 -27.36
C SER A 164 -6.38 -13.99 -28.37
N ALA A 165 -5.06 -13.75 -28.23
CA ALA A 165 -4.30 -12.90 -29.17
C ALA A 165 -3.18 -13.67 -29.86
#